data_67cdd1d1de05c1cdc3739af11891b204
#
_entry.id   67cdd1d1de05c1cdc3739af11891b204
#
_cell.length_a   1.000
_cell.length_b   1.000
_cell.length_c   1.000
_cell.angle_alpha   90.00
_cell.angle_beta   90.00
_cell.angle_gamma   90.00
#
_symmetry.space_group_name_H-M   'P 1'
#
loop_
_entity.id
_entity.type
_entity.pdbx_description
1 polymer ?
#
loop_
_entity_poly.entity_id
_entity_poly.type
_entity_poly.pdbx_seq_one_letter_code
_entity_poly.pdbx_strand_id
1 'polypeptide(L)'
;MSAAFMESNIFSTILRALCSLFVMALVFQLVEFAVKVWWIPLTVSKFMEKQGIRGPPYKFLHGNNKEVGLMIMESTAKPMNFSHDICPRVQPHLYSWIKIHGSVFLCWLGPKPQLIVTDPELIREILKNKNGDFQKPKKNSIVKRLVGDGLVSANGEKWVRQRKLANKAFNGGSLKGAVLEMAKSVEEMLGRWRDYDGRDTEISSEFRVLTLDVISRTAFGSSYVEGKNTFDLLATLGKIVASNIRKIKFPGSGLIPSRDEVEAKLLDQQITRSIMKMIEARQEKLTNEDANGYGDDYFGMLLQSQANSKISMQDIVDECKTFYLAGHETTSALLTWTAVLLAMHPEWQERARKEVIQVLCSNTPSIDGLAQLKIMNMIINESLRLYPPIQHQNKVSTKKARVGKYTIPSGMELVVPILTVHHDPSQWGEDVNLFNPDRFAQGVMNAASTQVSFIPFGHGPRICVGLNFATLEAKVALSMILRRYTFTLSPSYQHAPIHRITMVPQHGAQIIIHSL
;
A
#
# COMPACT_ATOMS: atom_id res chain seq x y z
N MET A 1 -51.21 -34.93 36.91
CA MET A 1 -51.76 -33.75 36.20
C MET A 1 -51.07 -32.42 36.60
N SER A 2 -50.67 -32.20 37.84
CA SER A 2 -50.06 -30.96 38.32
C SER A 2 -48.65 -30.67 37.77
N ALA A 3 -47.79 -31.69 37.62
CA ALA A 3 -46.41 -31.50 37.17
C ALA A 3 -46.31 -31.05 35.67
N ALA A 4 -47.10 -31.68 34.78
CA ALA A 4 -47.11 -31.34 33.35
C ALA A 4 -47.68 -29.93 33.07
N PHE A 5 -48.60 -29.45 33.91
CA PHE A 5 -49.13 -28.08 33.85
C PHE A 5 -48.10 -27.03 34.31
N MET A 6 -47.29 -27.37 35.30
CA MET A 6 -46.22 -26.52 35.81
C MET A 6 -45.07 -26.42 34.83
N GLU A 7 -44.66 -27.52 34.20
CA GLU A 7 -43.65 -27.54 33.12
C GLU A 7 -44.08 -26.73 31.88
N SER A 8 -45.34 -26.85 31.46
CA SER A 8 -45.90 -26.05 30.36
C SER A 8 -45.90 -24.55 30.63
N ASN A 9 -46.19 -24.12 31.87
CA ASN A 9 -46.14 -22.73 32.26
C ASN A 9 -44.72 -22.19 32.33
N ILE A 10 -43.77 -22.96 32.84
CA ILE A 10 -42.35 -22.58 32.86
C ILE A 10 -41.82 -22.46 31.43
N PHE A 11 -42.08 -23.41 30.56
CA PHE A 11 -41.70 -23.38 29.15
C PHE A 11 -42.27 -22.15 28.42
N SER A 12 -43.56 -21.84 28.61
CA SER A 12 -44.20 -20.67 28.01
C SER A 12 -43.59 -19.34 28.53
N THR A 13 -43.23 -19.28 29.81
CA THR A 13 -42.58 -18.10 30.42
C THR A 13 -41.17 -17.90 29.87
N ILE A 14 -40.39 -18.97 29.76
CA ILE A 14 -39.04 -18.97 29.16
C ILE A 14 -39.12 -18.51 27.69
N LEU A 15 -40.05 -19.07 26.92
CA LEU A 15 -40.25 -18.71 25.51
C LEU A 15 -40.59 -17.22 25.34
N ARG A 16 -41.51 -16.70 26.18
CA ARG A 16 -41.85 -15.26 26.18
C ARG A 16 -40.64 -14.37 26.54
N ALA A 17 -39.84 -14.77 27.53
CA ALA A 17 -38.62 -14.06 27.89
C ALA A 17 -37.60 -14.06 26.75
N LEU A 18 -37.38 -15.19 26.07
CA LEU A 18 -36.50 -15.30 24.89
C LEU A 18 -37.00 -14.44 23.72
N CYS A 19 -38.33 -14.47 23.44
CA CYS A 19 -38.92 -13.60 22.42
C CYS A 19 -38.75 -12.12 22.75
N SER A 20 -38.94 -11.72 24.01
CA SER A 20 -38.74 -10.33 24.44
C SER A 20 -37.29 -9.89 24.31
N LEU A 21 -36.31 -10.74 24.68
CA LEU A 21 -34.90 -10.49 24.51
C LEU A 21 -34.52 -10.37 23.02
N PHE A 22 -35.07 -11.23 22.18
CA PHE A 22 -34.86 -11.16 20.73
C PHE A 22 -35.40 -9.86 20.13
N VAL A 23 -36.63 -9.45 20.51
CA VAL A 23 -37.22 -8.19 20.06
C VAL A 23 -36.39 -6.99 20.51
N MET A 24 -35.95 -6.96 21.80
CA MET A 24 -35.08 -5.92 22.30
C MET A 24 -33.75 -5.85 21.52
N ALA A 25 -33.12 -6.99 21.26
CA ALA A 25 -31.89 -7.04 20.48
C ALA A 25 -32.12 -6.53 19.03
N LEU A 26 -33.23 -6.88 18.42
CA LEU A 26 -33.61 -6.41 17.08
C LEU A 26 -33.83 -4.88 17.07
N VAL A 27 -34.58 -4.35 18.04
CA VAL A 27 -34.81 -2.91 18.18
C VAL A 27 -33.48 -2.19 18.39
N PHE A 28 -32.61 -2.70 19.27
CA PHE A 28 -31.29 -2.13 19.47
C PHE A 28 -30.46 -2.07 18.19
N GLN A 29 -30.45 -3.16 17.40
CA GLN A 29 -29.75 -3.20 16.12
C GLN A 29 -30.35 -2.23 15.10
N LEU A 30 -31.67 -2.07 15.06
CA LEU A 30 -32.35 -1.11 14.18
C LEU A 30 -32.02 0.35 14.57
N VAL A 31 -32.00 0.66 15.86
CA VAL A 31 -31.61 1.97 16.37
C VAL A 31 -30.13 2.25 16.04
N GLU A 32 -29.24 1.30 16.32
CA GLU A 32 -27.81 1.42 15.99
C GLU A 32 -27.62 1.65 14.48
N PHE A 33 -28.36 0.93 13.65
CA PHE A 33 -28.37 1.09 12.21
C PHE A 33 -28.84 2.50 11.79
N ALA A 34 -29.99 2.94 12.31
CA ALA A 34 -30.53 4.27 12.01
C ALA A 34 -29.57 5.39 12.43
N VAL A 35 -28.94 5.25 13.59
CA VAL A 35 -27.91 6.19 14.06
C VAL A 35 -26.71 6.21 13.10
N LYS A 36 -26.17 5.06 12.71
CA LYS A 36 -24.99 4.98 11.84
C LYS A 36 -25.26 5.45 10.42
N VAL A 37 -26.43 5.14 9.87
CA VAL A 37 -26.71 5.33 8.44
C VAL A 37 -27.44 6.65 8.17
N TRP A 38 -28.11 7.22 9.14
CA TRP A 38 -28.88 8.44 8.97
C TRP A 38 -28.43 9.56 9.91
N TRP A 39 -28.46 9.33 11.23
CA TRP A 39 -28.20 10.39 12.21
C TRP A 39 -26.77 10.94 12.14
N ILE A 40 -25.76 10.06 12.16
CA ILE A 40 -24.35 10.45 12.10
C ILE A 40 -24.04 11.20 10.79
N PRO A 41 -24.40 10.71 9.58
CA PRO A 41 -24.17 11.44 8.36
C PRO A 41 -24.78 12.85 8.35
N LEU A 42 -26.02 12.99 8.76
CA LEU A 42 -26.68 14.29 8.82
C LEU A 42 -26.01 15.25 9.81
N THR A 43 -25.68 14.75 10.99
CA THR A 43 -25.06 15.57 12.05
C THR A 43 -23.65 16.01 11.65
N VAL A 44 -22.86 15.07 11.08
CA VAL A 44 -21.50 15.37 10.63
C VAL A 44 -21.52 16.32 9.43
N SER A 45 -22.41 16.13 8.45
CA SER A 45 -22.55 17.07 7.33
C SER A 45 -22.83 18.50 7.81
N LYS A 46 -23.84 18.67 8.67
CA LYS A 46 -24.19 20.00 9.24
C LYS A 46 -23.04 20.59 10.06
N PHE A 47 -22.33 19.76 10.82
CA PHE A 47 -21.19 20.19 11.64
C PHE A 47 -20.02 20.68 10.77
N MET A 48 -19.71 19.97 9.67
CA MET A 48 -18.64 20.35 8.76
C MET A 48 -19.03 21.56 7.89
N GLU A 49 -20.29 21.63 7.46
CA GLU A 49 -20.81 22.76 6.69
C GLU A 49 -20.74 24.09 7.46
N LYS A 50 -20.99 24.08 8.77
CA LYS A 50 -20.81 25.26 9.65
C LYS A 50 -19.38 25.78 9.68
N GLN A 51 -18.41 24.95 9.32
CA GLN A 51 -16.99 25.29 9.22
C GLN A 51 -16.56 25.64 7.77
N GLY A 52 -17.51 25.72 6.84
CA GLY A 52 -17.26 25.99 5.43
C GLY A 52 -16.80 24.77 4.63
N ILE A 53 -16.80 23.56 5.21
CA ILE A 53 -16.43 22.33 4.51
C ILE A 53 -17.68 21.72 3.90
N ARG A 54 -17.72 21.71 2.57
CA ARG A 54 -18.78 21.09 1.77
C ARG A 54 -18.23 19.88 1.03
N GLY A 55 -19.07 19.21 0.22
CA GLY A 55 -18.67 18.09 -0.61
C GLY A 55 -19.87 17.45 -1.31
N PRO A 56 -19.68 16.35 -2.02
CA PRO A 56 -20.76 15.62 -2.64
C PRO A 56 -21.77 15.16 -1.58
N PRO A 57 -23.09 15.26 -1.85
CA PRO A 57 -24.13 14.97 -0.88
C PRO A 57 -24.09 13.48 -0.47
N TYR A 58 -24.38 13.24 0.80
CA TYR A 58 -24.55 11.87 1.30
C TYR A 58 -25.76 11.19 0.64
N LYS A 59 -25.55 10.03 0.06
CA LYS A 59 -26.61 9.15 -0.46
C LYS A 59 -26.85 8.02 0.55
N PHE A 60 -28.10 7.85 0.95
CA PHE A 60 -28.49 6.87 1.98
C PHE A 60 -27.83 5.50 1.77
N LEU A 61 -27.28 4.92 2.83
CA LEU A 61 -26.56 3.64 2.84
C LEU A 61 -25.25 3.61 2.02
N HIS A 62 -25.25 4.16 0.83
CA HIS A 62 -24.19 3.98 -0.15
C HIS A 62 -23.12 5.08 -0.08
N GLY A 63 -23.42 6.20 0.60
CA GLY A 63 -22.56 7.37 0.50
C GLY A 63 -22.30 7.72 -0.96
N ASN A 64 -21.05 7.90 -1.33
CA ASN A 64 -20.65 8.18 -2.71
C ASN A 64 -20.12 6.94 -3.47
N ASN A 65 -20.17 5.74 -2.87
CA ASN A 65 -19.52 4.54 -3.45
C ASN A 65 -20.02 4.19 -4.85
N LYS A 66 -21.34 4.29 -5.12
CA LYS A 66 -21.89 3.99 -6.44
C LYS A 66 -21.38 4.98 -7.49
N GLU A 67 -21.40 6.25 -7.17
CA GLU A 67 -20.93 7.33 -8.04
C GLU A 67 -19.44 7.17 -8.35
N VAL A 68 -18.62 6.98 -7.31
CA VAL A 68 -17.18 6.69 -7.44
C VAL A 68 -16.94 5.44 -8.29
N GLY A 69 -17.72 4.37 -8.07
CA GLY A 69 -17.62 3.14 -8.86
C GLY A 69 -17.91 3.35 -10.34
N LEU A 70 -18.96 4.09 -10.67
CA LEU A 70 -19.31 4.43 -12.05
C LEU A 70 -18.22 5.30 -12.71
N MET A 71 -17.76 6.35 -12.05
CA MET A 71 -16.72 7.23 -12.56
C MET A 71 -15.43 6.45 -12.88
N ILE A 72 -15.03 5.52 -12.00
CA ILE A 72 -13.83 4.69 -12.23
C ILE A 72 -14.08 3.71 -13.38
N MET A 73 -15.24 3.08 -13.43
CA MET A 73 -15.57 2.16 -14.52
C MET A 73 -15.54 2.88 -15.88
N GLU A 74 -16.15 4.05 -15.97
CA GLU A 74 -16.16 4.87 -17.19
C GLU A 74 -14.75 5.32 -17.60
N SER A 75 -13.95 5.78 -16.62
CA SER A 75 -12.59 6.26 -16.91
C SER A 75 -11.64 5.14 -17.33
N THR A 76 -11.78 3.93 -16.74
CA THR A 76 -10.93 2.79 -17.07
C THR A 76 -11.36 2.03 -18.31
N ALA A 77 -12.62 2.18 -18.77
CA ALA A 77 -13.11 1.61 -20.00
C ALA A 77 -12.64 2.38 -21.26
N LYS A 78 -12.30 3.66 -21.12
CA LYS A 78 -11.83 4.49 -22.22
C LYS A 78 -10.35 4.26 -22.51
N PRO A 79 -9.90 4.23 -23.78
CA PRO A 79 -8.48 4.28 -24.09
C PRO A 79 -7.87 5.58 -23.56
N MET A 80 -6.58 5.56 -23.27
CA MET A 80 -5.84 6.75 -22.85
C MET A 80 -4.72 7.03 -23.85
N ASN A 81 -4.56 8.29 -24.25
CA ASN A 81 -3.40 8.73 -25.01
C ASN A 81 -2.13 8.67 -24.12
N PHE A 82 -0.96 8.66 -24.73
CA PHE A 82 0.31 8.80 -24.02
C PHE A 82 0.37 10.17 -23.34
N SER A 83 0.00 10.20 -22.07
CA SER A 83 0.00 11.39 -21.22
C SER A 83 0.22 11.00 -19.78
N HIS A 84 0.96 11.83 -19.04
CA HIS A 84 1.13 11.65 -17.60
C HIS A 84 0.04 12.37 -16.78
N ASP A 85 -0.94 13.03 -17.42
CA ASP A 85 -2.16 13.49 -16.73
C ASP A 85 -3.08 12.30 -16.44
N ILE A 86 -2.72 11.53 -15.43
CA ILE A 86 -3.38 10.28 -15.08
C ILE A 86 -4.47 10.43 -14.02
N CYS A 87 -4.55 11.58 -13.34
CA CYS A 87 -5.55 11.82 -12.28
C CYS A 87 -7.00 11.64 -12.77
N PRO A 88 -7.41 12.10 -13.96
CA PRO A 88 -8.76 11.89 -14.48
C PRO A 88 -9.11 10.42 -14.68
N ARG A 89 -8.10 9.56 -14.92
CA ARG A 89 -8.29 8.12 -15.11
C ARG A 89 -8.27 7.35 -13.80
N VAL A 90 -7.27 7.61 -12.95
CA VAL A 90 -7.00 6.81 -11.76
C VAL A 90 -7.87 7.22 -10.58
N GLN A 91 -8.15 8.52 -10.46
CA GLN A 91 -8.94 9.12 -9.37
C GLN A 91 -9.97 10.12 -9.91
N PRO A 92 -10.87 9.73 -10.85
CA PRO A 92 -11.77 10.66 -11.55
C PRO A 92 -12.67 11.44 -10.60
N HIS A 93 -13.13 10.82 -9.52
CA HIS A 93 -13.95 11.44 -8.51
C HIS A 93 -13.21 12.53 -7.73
N LEU A 94 -11.96 12.29 -7.30
CA LEU A 94 -11.16 13.30 -6.60
C LEU A 94 -10.82 14.46 -7.54
N TYR A 95 -10.40 14.14 -8.76
CA TYR A 95 -10.10 15.14 -9.79
C TYR A 95 -11.28 16.08 -10.05
N SER A 96 -12.50 15.54 -10.14
CA SER A 96 -13.72 16.33 -10.35
C SER A 96 -14.13 17.11 -9.10
N TRP A 97 -14.12 16.46 -7.93
CA TRP A 97 -14.63 17.07 -6.70
C TRP A 97 -13.71 18.15 -6.14
N ILE A 98 -12.40 18.05 -6.31
CA ILE A 98 -11.45 19.11 -5.94
C ILE A 98 -11.73 20.40 -6.71
N LYS A 99 -12.05 20.31 -8.01
CA LYS A 99 -12.40 21.48 -8.82
C LYS A 99 -13.68 22.17 -8.35
N ILE A 100 -14.62 21.41 -7.76
CA ILE A 100 -15.92 21.93 -7.30
C ILE A 100 -15.85 22.41 -5.86
N HIS A 101 -15.18 21.66 -4.98
CA HIS A 101 -15.24 21.85 -3.54
C HIS A 101 -13.95 22.39 -2.92
N GLY A 102 -12.86 22.48 -3.69
CA GLY A 102 -11.56 22.96 -3.23
C GLY A 102 -10.69 21.87 -2.58
N SER A 103 -9.62 22.31 -1.91
CA SER A 103 -8.58 21.45 -1.34
C SER A 103 -8.99 20.66 -0.08
N VAL A 104 -10.13 21.03 0.55
CA VAL A 104 -10.66 20.35 1.74
C VAL A 104 -12.15 20.14 1.59
N PHE A 105 -12.60 18.91 1.50
CA PHE A 105 -14.02 18.60 1.35
C PHE A 105 -14.41 17.27 2.01
N LEU A 106 -15.71 17.14 2.33
CA LEU A 106 -16.30 15.95 2.93
C LEU A 106 -16.85 15.03 1.84
N CYS A 107 -16.53 13.73 1.90
CA CYS A 107 -17.20 12.69 1.10
C CYS A 107 -17.52 11.45 1.96
N TRP A 108 -18.11 10.42 1.37
CA TRP A 108 -18.71 9.33 2.11
C TRP A 108 -18.35 7.95 1.53
N LEU A 109 -17.68 7.13 2.34
CA LEU A 109 -17.47 5.71 2.05
C LEU A 109 -18.58 4.88 2.72
N GLY A 110 -19.68 4.61 2.01
CA GLY A 110 -20.90 4.17 2.65
C GLY A 110 -21.36 5.22 3.68
N PRO A 111 -21.71 4.84 4.91
CA PRO A 111 -22.08 5.79 5.95
C PRO A 111 -20.89 6.46 6.67
N LYS A 112 -19.65 6.11 6.32
CA LYS A 112 -18.46 6.64 6.99
C LYS A 112 -18.04 7.97 6.37
N PRO A 113 -17.89 9.03 7.17
CA PRO A 113 -17.41 10.32 6.70
C PRO A 113 -15.90 10.24 6.41
N GLN A 114 -15.49 10.81 5.29
CA GLN A 114 -14.11 10.98 4.89
C GLN A 114 -13.83 12.44 4.57
N LEU A 115 -12.86 13.03 5.25
CA LEU A 115 -12.35 14.36 4.94
C LEU A 115 -11.17 14.23 4.00
N ILE A 116 -11.34 14.68 2.77
CA ILE A 116 -10.25 14.74 1.80
C ILE A 116 -9.46 16.02 2.05
N VAL A 117 -8.14 15.90 2.12
CA VAL A 117 -7.24 17.02 2.40
C VAL A 117 -6.09 17.00 1.41
N THR A 118 -6.00 18.05 0.57
CA THR A 118 -4.89 18.29 -0.35
C THR A 118 -4.08 19.54 0.00
N ASP A 119 -4.55 20.34 0.96
CA ASP A 119 -3.82 21.50 1.47
C ASP A 119 -2.52 21.08 2.17
N PRO A 120 -1.34 21.58 1.74
CA PRO A 120 -0.04 21.13 2.26
C PRO A 120 0.16 21.38 3.76
N GLU A 121 -0.34 22.49 4.30
CA GLU A 121 -0.16 22.84 5.71
C GLU A 121 -0.96 21.87 6.59
N LEU A 122 -2.21 21.59 6.20
CA LEU A 122 -3.06 20.63 6.92
C LEU A 122 -2.51 19.21 6.79
N ILE A 123 -1.99 18.81 5.63
CA ILE A 123 -1.32 17.52 5.43
C ILE A 123 -0.14 17.39 6.41
N ARG A 124 0.69 18.43 6.51
CA ARG A 124 1.83 18.43 7.42
C ARG A 124 1.40 18.24 8.87
N GLU A 125 0.37 18.96 9.31
CA GLU A 125 -0.17 18.86 10.66
C GLU A 125 -0.73 17.46 10.96
N ILE A 126 -1.53 16.90 10.05
CA ILE A 126 -2.13 15.56 10.18
C ILE A 126 -1.05 14.47 10.24
N LEU A 127 -0.04 14.53 9.37
CA LEU A 127 0.96 13.48 9.25
C LEU A 127 2.06 13.57 10.32
N LYS A 128 2.40 14.76 10.81
CA LYS A 128 3.36 14.98 11.91
C LYS A 128 2.75 14.81 13.30
N ASN A 129 1.43 14.66 13.42
CA ASN A 129 0.77 14.54 14.72
C ASN A 129 1.37 13.41 15.57
N LYS A 130 1.93 13.79 16.72
CA LYS A 130 2.55 12.87 17.70
C LYS A 130 1.65 12.56 18.90
N ASN A 131 0.55 13.31 19.07
CA ASN A 131 -0.32 13.24 20.25
C ASN A 131 -1.27 12.03 20.24
N GLY A 132 -1.21 11.17 19.21
CA GLY A 132 -2.11 10.04 19.05
C GLY A 132 -3.54 10.39 18.60
N ASP A 133 -3.77 11.66 18.24
CA ASP A 133 -5.09 12.14 17.79
C ASP A 133 -5.51 11.48 16.47
N PHE A 134 -4.51 11.17 15.61
CA PHE A 134 -4.72 10.56 14.30
C PHE A 134 -3.98 9.23 14.19
N GLN A 135 -4.73 8.14 14.15
CA GLN A 135 -4.21 6.78 14.07
C GLN A 135 -4.48 6.16 12.70
N LYS A 136 -3.89 5.00 12.42
CA LYS A 136 -4.26 4.19 11.26
C LYS A 136 -5.69 3.67 11.44
N PRO A 137 -6.56 3.74 10.41
CA PRO A 137 -7.92 3.23 10.49
C PRO A 137 -7.91 1.70 10.68
N LYS A 138 -8.90 1.21 11.43
CA LYS A 138 -9.12 -0.24 11.58
C LYS A 138 -9.50 -0.83 10.22
N LYS A 139 -8.81 -1.88 9.82
CA LYS A 139 -9.07 -2.61 8.58
C LYS A 139 -10.24 -3.58 8.75
N ASN A 140 -10.99 -3.80 7.68
CA ASN A 140 -12.00 -4.85 7.67
C ASN A 140 -11.34 -6.24 7.74
N SER A 141 -12.13 -7.29 8.05
CA SER A 141 -11.64 -8.65 8.26
C SER A 141 -10.87 -9.21 7.07
N ILE A 142 -11.34 -8.99 5.84
CA ILE A 142 -10.70 -9.51 4.62
C ILE A 142 -9.35 -8.81 4.36
N VAL A 143 -9.31 -7.48 4.48
CA VAL A 143 -8.05 -6.71 4.34
C VAL A 143 -7.05 -7.10 5.43
N LYS A 144 -7.53 -7.29 6.70
CA LYS A 144 -6.66 -7.73 7.80
C LYS A 144 -6.02 -9.09 7.53
N ARG A 145 -6.74 -10.02 6.88
CA ARG A 145 -6.19 -11.34 6.51
C ARG A 145 -5.02 -11.23 5.52
N LEU A 146 -5.11 -10.30 4.56
CA LEU A 146 -4.05 -10.08 3.57
C LEU A 146 -2.81 -9.41 4.18
N VAL A 147 -3.00 -8.28 4.86
CA VAL A 147 -1.86 -7.45 5.31
C VAL A 147 -1.39 -7.76 6.73
N GLY A 148 -2.11 -8.58 7.48
CA GLY A 148 -1.84 -8.82 8.91
C GLY A 148 -2.14 -7.60 9.79
N ASP A 149 -1.85 -7.75 11.08
CA ASP A 149 -1.86 -6.68 12.08
C ASP A 149 -0.41 -6.26 12.43
N GLY A 150 0.44 -6.26 11.40
CA GLY A 150 1.84 -5.88 11.46
C GLY A 150 2.07 -4.38 11.40
N LEU A 151 3.32 -3.96 11.18
CA LEU A 151 3.82 -2.58 11.24
C LEU A 151 2.96 -1.56 10.48
N VAL A 152 2.44 -1.92 9.30
CA VAL A 152 1.62 -1.03 8.46
C VAL A 152 0.27 -0.72 9.11
N SER A 153 -0.29 -1.65 9.88
CA SER A 153 -1.64 -1.58 10.46
C SER A 153 -1.65 -1.23 11.94
N ALA A 154 -0.63 -1.63 12.67
CA ALA A 154 -0.53 -1.50 14.12
C ALA A 154 -0.56 -0.05 14.61
N ASN A 155 -1.10 0.17 15.80
CA ASN A 155 -1.12 1.45 16.49
C ASN A 155 -0.54 1.31 17.91
N GLY A 156 -0.28 2.45 18.58
CA GLY A 156 0.17 2.49 19.97
C GLY A 156 1.50 1.77 20.21
N GLU A 157 1.64 1.13 21.35
CA GLU A 157 2.87 0.44 21.78
C GLU A 157 3.26 -0.72 20.85
N LYS A 158 2.27 -1.45 20.30
CA LYS A 158 2.54 -2.51 19.31
C LYS A 158 3.33 -1.96 18.14
N TRP A 159 2.89 -0.85 17.59
CA TRP A 159 3.60 -0.18 16.49
C TRP A 159 5.01 0.28 16.90
N VAL A 160 5.18 0.82 18.08
CA VAL A 160 6.50 1.28 18.58
C VAL A 160 7.49 0.12 18.61
N ARG A 161 7.07 -1.04 19.15
CA ARG A 161 7.91 -2.26 19.21
C ARG A 161 8.28 -2.74 17.81
N GLN A 162 7.29 -2.93 16.94
CA GLN A 162 7.50 -3.40 15.58
C GLN A 162 8.36 -2.43 14.76
N ARG A 163 8.12 -1.10 14.90
CA ARG A 163 8.92 -0.08 14.23
C ARG A 163 10.39 -0.12 14.65
N LYS A 164 10.66 -0.36 15.93
CA LYS A 164 12.03 -0.46 16.46
C LYS A 164 12.77 -1.65 15.85
N LEU A 165 12.13 -2.80 15.71
CA LEU A 165 12.69 -3.99 15.08
C LEU A 165 12.95 -3.74 13.58
N ALA A 166 11.93 -3.26 12.86
CA ALA A 166 12.06 -2.99 11.45
C ALA A 166 13.13 -1.92 11.13
N ASN A 167 13.28 -0.88 11.96
CA ASN A 167 14.34 0.10 11.78
C ASN A 167 15.75 -0.51 11.84
N LYS A 168 15.96 -1.56 12.64
CA LYS A 168 17.26 -2.25 12.69
C LYS A 168 17.54 -3.02 11.40
N ALA A 169 16.52 -3.71 10.87
CA ALA A 169 16.65 -4.54 9.69
C ALA A 169 16.78 -3.75 8.36
N PHE A 170 16.11 -2.59 8.26
CA PHE A 170 16.02 -1.82 7.01
C PHE A 170 16.84 -0.53 7.00
N ASN A 171 17.79 -0.36 7.91
CA ASN A 171 18.68 0.81 7.97
C ASN A 171 20.11 0.41 8.30
N GLY A 172 21.04 1.32 7.97
CA GLY A 172 22.46 1.24 8.35
C GLY A 172 23.20 0.06 7.72
N GLY A 173 23.94 -0.69 8.54
CA GLY A 173 24.82 -1.78 8.11
C GLY A 173 24.11 -2.94 7.43
N SER A 174 22.85 -3.22 7.79
CA SER A 174 22.05 -4.31 7.18
C SER A 174 21.85 -4.12 5.68
N LEU A 175 21.82 -2.86 5.20
CA LEU A 175 21.68 -2.57 3.76
C LEU A 175 22.91 -2.97 2.94
N LYS A 176 24.11 -3.04 3.52
CA LYS A 176 25.32 -3.47 2.79
C LYS A 176 25.21 -4.93 2.33
N GLY A 177 24.77 -5.81 3.22
CA GLY A 177 24.52 -7.21 2.86
C GLY A 177 23.38 -7.37 1.86
N ALA A 178 22.33 -6.55 1.99
CA ALA A 178 21.17 -6.58 1.10
C ALA A 178 21.54 -6.28 -0.37
N VAL A 179 22.49 -5.38 -0.64
CA VAL A 179 22.92 -5.05 -2.03
C VAL A 179 23.41 -6.27 -2.78
N LEU A 180 24.17 -7.15 -2.13
CA LEU A 180 24.68 -8.38 -2.76
C LEU A 180 23.54 -9.34 -3.11
N GLU A 181 22.59 -9.51 -2.21
CA GLU A 181 21.43 -10.36 -2.48
C GLU A 181 20.50 -9.75 -3.55
N MET A 182 20.30 -8.43 -3.54
CA MET A 182 19.59 -7.72 -4.61
C MET A 182 20.27 -7.95 -5.97
N ALA A 183 21.61 -7.82 -6.04
CA ALA A 183 22.36 -8.03 -7.28
C ALA A 183 22.24 -9.48 -7.78
N LYS A 184 22.24 -10.49 -6.91
CA LYS A 184 22.01 -11.89 -7.30
C LYS A 184 20.63 -12.07 -7.92
N SER A 185 19.58 -11.55 -7.30
CA SER A 185 18.22 -11.63 -7.83
C SER A 185 18.09 -10.93 -9.20
N VAL A 186 18.77 -9.80 -9.38
CA VAL A 186 18.80 -9.09 -10.68
C VAL A 186 19.56 -9.92 -11.72
N GLU A 187 20.70 -10.55 -11.38
CA GLU A 187 21.42 -11.43 -12.32
C GLU A 187 20.55 -12.59 -12.79
N GLU A 188 19.79 -13.21 -11.90
CA GLU A 188 18.86 -14.28 -12.27
C GLU A 188 17.76 -13.79 -13.23
N MET A 189 17.23 -12.59 -13.01
CA MET A 189 16.28 -11.96 -13.93
C MET A 189 16.94 -11.67 -15.29
N LEU A 190 18.11 -11.04 -15.30
CA LEU A 190 18.83 -10.72 -16.54
C LEU A 190 19.29 -11.97 -17.30
N GLY A 191 19.53 -13.08 -16.59
CA GLY A 191 19.75 -14.39 -17.21
C GLY A 191 18.58 -14.83 -18.10
N ARG A 192 17.34 -14.64 -17.64
CA ARG A 192 16.12 -14.91 -18.43
C ARG A 192 15.95 -13.93 -19.60
N TRP A 193 16.36 -12.67 -19.42
CA TRP A 193 16.22 -11.64 -20.44
C TRP A 193 17.07 -11.86 -21.70
N ARG A 194 18.12 -12.69 -21.62
CA ARG A 194 18.92 -13.09 -22.80
C ARG A 194 18.07 -13.71 -23.91
N ASP A 195 16.99 -14.41 -23.51
CA ASP A 195 16.07 -15.07 -24.46
C ASP A 195 15.02 -14.09 -25.02
N TYR A 196 14.98 -12.84 -24.55
CA TYR A 196 13.99 -11.83 -24.90
C TYR A 196 14.52 -10.75 -25.86
N ASP A 197 15.78 -10.85 -26.29
CA ASP A 197 16.41 -9.84 -27.16
C ASP A 197 15.62 -9.61 -28.44
N GLY A 198 15.27 -8.35 -28.72
CA GLY A 198 14.44 -7.95 -29.85
C GLY A 198 12.96 -8.37 -29.77
N ARG A 199 12.50 -8.97 -28.65
CA ARG A 199 11.12 -9.44 -28.50
C ARG A 199 10.27 -8.54 -27.64
N ASP A 200 8.96 -8.56 -27.91
CA ASP A 200 7.94 -7.94 -27.07
C ASP A 200 7.86 -8.67 -25.72
N THR A 201 8.16 -7.96 -24.64
CA THR A 201 8.28 -8.55 -23.31
C THR A 201 7.44 -7.78 -22.31
N GLU A 202 6.59 -8.50 -21.54
CA GLU A 202 5.81 -7.95 -20.44
C GLU A 202 6.67 -7.90 -19.17
N ILE A 203 7.20 -6.72 -18.84
CA ILE A 203 8.21 -6.54 -17.77
C ILE A 203 7.65 -6.44 -16.37
N SER A 204 6.36 -6.14 -16.18
CA SER A 204 5.81 -6.01 -14.82
C SER A 204 5.78 -7.36 -14.08
N SER A 205 5.63 -8.45 -14.80
CA SER A 205 5.75 -9.82 -14.25
C SER A 205 7.18 -10.14 -13.83
N GLU A 206 8.19 -9.74 -14.63
CA GLU A 206 9.61 -9.94 -14.30
C GLU A 206 10.01 -9.13 -13.06
N PHE A 207 9.61 -7.86 -12.96
CA PHE A 207 9.87 -7.05 -11.77
C PHE A 207 9.13 -7.56 -10.54
N ARG A 208 7.98 -8.18 -10.72
CA ARG A 208 7.27 -8.81 -9.60
C ARG A 208 8.05 -10.00 -9.05
N VAL A 209 8.56 -10.88 -9.92
CA VAL A 209 9.39 -12.02 -9.50
C VAL A 209 10.68 -11.52 -8.85
N LEU A 210 11.36 -10.53 -9.46
CA LEU A 210 12.56 -9.91 -8.91
C LEU A 210 12.32 -9.41 -7.47
N THR A 211 11.33 -8.58 -7.26
CA THR A 211 11.10 -7.95 -5.94
C THR A 211 10.60 -8.94 -4.89
N LEU A 212 9.90 -10.01 -5.30
CA LEU A 212 9.58 -11.13 -4.43
C LEU A 212 10.83 -11.90 -4.00
N ASP A 213 11.77 -12.15 -4.91
CA ASP A 213 13.03 -12.83 -4.59
C ASP A 213 13.92 -11.96 -3.70
N VAL A 214 14.03 -10.67 -4.01
CA VAL A 214 14.80 -9.72 -3.19
C VAL A 214 14.28 -9.67 -1.75
N ILE A 215 12.98 -9.50 -1.53
CA ILE A 215 12.44 -9.44 -0.16
C ILE A 215 12.59 -10.78 0.57
N SER A 216 12.48 -11.91 -0.16
CA SER A 216 12.68 -13.24 0.40
C SER A 216 14.11 -13.44 0.90
N ARG A 217 15.10 -13.12 0.08
CA ARG A 217 16.51 -13.27 0.43
C ARG A 217 16.94 -12.33 1.54
N THR A 218 16.54 -11.07 1.46
CA THR A 218 17.06 -10.02 2.35
C THR A 218 16.35 -9.92 3.69
N ALA A 219 15.05 -10.15 3.73
CA ALA A 219 14.27 -10.04 4.97
C ALA A 219 13.97 -11.38 5.64
N PHE A 220 13.95 -12.49 4.86
CA PHE A 220 13.53 -13.79 5.36
C PHE A 220 14.59 -14.89 5.19
N GLY A 221 15.74 -14.59 4.55
CA GLY A 221 16.83 -15.55 4.33
C GLY A 221 16.38 -16.79 3.56
N SER A 222 15.42 -16.63 2.63
CA SER A 222 14.88 -17.69 1.76
C SER A 222 14.89 -17.21 0.30
N SER A 223 14.53 -18.08 -0.66
CA SER A 223 14.41 -17.70 -2.06
C SER A 223 12.96 -17.56 -2.50
N TYR A 224 12.73 -16.91 -3.66
CA TYR A 224 11.41 -16.89 -4.30
C TYR A 224 10.84 -18.30 -4.53
N VAL A 225 11.70 -19.23 -4.93
CA VAL A 225 11.29 -20.63 -5.21
C VAL A 225 10.74 -21.30 -3.96
N GLU A 226 11.38 -21.11 -2.81
CA GLU A 226 10.92 -21.64 -1.51
C GLU A 226 9.63 -20.96 -1.06
N GLY A 227 9.51 -19.66 -1.28
CA GLY A 227 8.33 -18.86 -0.90
C GLY A 227 7.17 -18.89 -1.89
N LYS A 228 7.33 -19.45 -3.10
CA LYS A 228 6.39 -19.35 -4.23
C LYS A 228 4.95 -19.66 -3.86
N ASN A 229 4.71 -20.75 -3.16
CA ASN A 229 3.37 -21.15 -2.73
C ASN A 229 2.71 -20.07 -1.85
N THR A 230 3.45 -19.48 -0.91
CA THR A 230 2.95 -18.39 -0.04
C THR A 230 2.60 -17.15 -0.87
N PHE A 231 3.41 -16.82 -1.87
CA PHE A 231 3.17 -15.67 -2.75
C PHE A 231 1.95 -15.86 -3.63
N ASP A 232 1.73 -17.05 -4.18
CA ASP A 232 0.55 -17.37 -4.99
C ASP A 232 -0.75 -17.29 -4.16
N LEU A 233 -0.71 -17.76 -2.91
CA LEU A 233 -1.81 -17.62 -1.96
C LEU A 233 -2.08 -16.15 -1.60
N LEU A 234 -1.05 -15.36 -1.33
CA LEU A 234 -1.17 -13.92 -1.06
C LEU A 234 -1.72 -13.16 -2.27
N ALA A 235 -1.27 -13.49 -3.48
CA ALA A 235 -1.77 -12.89 -4.71
C ALA A 235 -3.25 -13.20 -4.93
N THR A 236 -3.68 -14.43 -4.68
CA THR A 236 -5.09 -14.85 -4.76
C THR A 236 -5.94 -14.11 -3.74
N LEU A 237 -5.48 -14.04 -2.49
CA LEU A 237 -6.15 -13.26 -1.44
C LEU A 237 -6.20 -11.77 -1.79
N GLY A 238 -5.16 -11.22 -2.42
CA GLY A 238 -5.10 -9.85 -2.92
C GLY A 238 -6.20 -9.54 -3.95
N LYS A 239 -6.50 -10.47 -4.87
CA LYS A 239 -7.62 -10.33 -5.83
C LYS A 239 -8.98 -10.25 -5.11
N ILE A 240 -9.20 -11.10 -4.10
CA ILE A 240 -10.41 -11.07 -3.26
C ILE A 240 -10.52 -9.74 -2.52
N VAL A 241 -9.43 -9.24 -1.93
CA VAL A 241 -9.40 -7.94 -1.26
C VAL A 241 -9.77 -6.82 -2.23
N ALA A 242 -9.15 -6.77 -3.41
CA ALA A 242 -9.40 -5.74 -4.41
C ALA A 242 -10.88 -5.69 -4.85
N SER A 243 -11.51 -6.85 -5.03
CA SER A 243 -12.95 -6.94 -5.40
C SER A 243 -13.90 -6.54 -4.26
N ASN A 244 -13.43 -6.57 -2.99
CA ASN A 244 -14.27 -6.33 -1.81
C ASN A 244 -14.07 -4.96 -1.15
N ILE A 245 -13.05 -4.18 -1.54
CA ILE A 245 -12.72 -2.89 -0.91
C ILE A 245 -13.90 -1.91 -0.89
N ARG A 246 -14.76 -1.95 -1.92
CA ARG A 246 -15.93 -1.05 -2.08
C ARG A 246 -17.26 -1.69 -1.77
N LYS A 247 -17.30 -3.00 -1.46
CA LYS A 247 -18.56 -3.67 -1.10
C LYS A 247 -19.08 -3.15 0.23
N ILE A 248 -20.33 -2.74 0.25
CA ILE A 248 -21.02 -2.27 1.46
C ILE A 248 -21.49 -3.49 2.22
N LYS A 249 -21.12 -3.58 3.49
CA LYS A 249 -21.66 -4.61 4.39
C LYS A 249 -22.93 -4.07 5.05
N PHE A 250 -24.03 -4.76 4.86
CA PHE A 250 -25.28 -4.46 5.57
C PHE A 250 -25.20 -4.94 7.02
N PRO A 251 -25.87 -4.26 7.97
CA PRO A 251 -26.06 -4.76 9.31
C PRO A 251 -26.69 -6.16 9.28
N GLY A 252 -26.16 -7.06 10.09
CA GLY A 252 -26.58 -8.48 10.07
C GLY A 252 -25.93 -9.35 8.98
N SER A 253 -25.32 -8.78 7.93
CA SER A 253 -24.61 -9.57 6.91
C SER A 253 -23.38 -10.31 7.47
N GLY A 254 -22.90 -9.93 8.67
CA GLY A 254 -21.82 -10.65 9.36
C GLY A 254 -22.24 -11.96 10.00
N LEU A 255 -23.54 -12.24 10.10
CA LEU A 255 -24.07 -13.50 10.66
C LEU A 255 -23.89 -14.68 9.68
N ILE A 256 -23.92 -14.39 8.37
CA ILE A 256 -23.68 -15.39 7.32
C ILE A 256 -22.47 -14.94 6.52
N PRO A 257 -21.32 -15.63 6.62
CA PRO A 257 -20.14 -15.26 5.87
C PRO A 257 -20.37 -15.39 4.37
N SER A 258 -19.97 -14.40 3.59
CA SER A 258 -20.00 -14.47 2.13
C SER A 258 -19.02 -15.52 1.62
N ARG A 259 -19.21 -16.00 0.38
CA ARG A 259 -18.25 -16.89 -0.28
C ARG A 259 -16.82 -16.35 -0.24
N ASP A 260 -16.66 -15.07 -0.54
CA ASP A 260 -15.35 -14.38 -0.50
C ASP A 260 -14.74 -14.39 0.92
N GLU A 261 -15.56 -14.28 1.98
CA GLU A 261 -15.08 -14.35 3.37
C GLU A 261 -14.62 -15.75 3.78
N VAL A 262 -15.33 -16.76 3.33
CA VAL A 262 -14.95 -18.18 3.54
C VAL A 262 -13.65 -18.48 2.82
N GLU A 263 -13.56 -18.12 1.54
CA GLU A 263 -12.36 -18.34 0.72
C GLU A 263 -11.16 -17.58 1.29
N ALA A 264 -11.33 -16.31 1.65
CA ALA A 264 -10.29 -15.51 2.29
C ALA A 264 -9.81 -16.11 3.62
N LYS A 265 -10.70 -16.75 4.39
CA LYS A 265 -10.34 -17.46 5.63
C LYS A 265 -9.50 -18.70 5.35
N LEU A 266 -9.87 -19.49 4.34
CA LEU A 266 -9.12 -20.69 3.95
C LEU A 266 -7.72 -20.34 3.45
N LEU A 267 -7.60 -19.31 2.59
CA LEU A 267 -6.31 -18.81 2.11
C LEU A 267 -5.44 -18.29 3.26
N ASP A 268 -6.02 -17.54 4.18
CA ASP A 268 -5.33 -17.04 5.38
C ASP A 268 -4.77 -18.17 6.25
N GLN A 269 -5.52 -19.26 6.42
CA GLN A 269 -5.05 -20.45 7.14
C GLN A 269 -3.90 -21.16 6.41
N GLN A 270 -3.95 -21.25 5.09
CA GLN A 270 -2.87 -21.84 4.28
C GLN A 270 -1.60 -20.99 4.34
N ILE A 271 -1.72 -19.67 4.20
CA ILE A 271 -0.61 -18.72 4.35
C ILE A 271 0.02 -18.85 5.73
N THR A 272 -0.81 -18.88 6.78
CA THR A 272 -0.33 -19.03 8.16
C THR A 272 0.44 -20.34 8.35
N ARG A 273 -0.06 -21.46 7.83
CA ARG A 273 0.65 -22.76 7.89
C ARG A 273 1.98 -22.72 7.16
N SER A 274 2.04 -22.06 6.00
CA SER A 274 3.28 -21.92 5.24
C SER A 274 4.33 -21.11 6.01
N ILE A 275 3.91 -20.00 6.63
CA ILE A 275 4.81 -19.18 7.46
C ILE A 275 5.26 -19.96 8.70
N MET A 276 4.37 -20.73 9.34
CA MET A 276 4.75 -21.57 10.48
C MET A 276 5.81 -22.61 10.12
N LYS A 277 5.71 -23.26 8.95
CA LYS A 277 6.74 -24.16 8.46
C LYS A 277 8.10 -23.47 8.26
N MET A 278 8.09 -22.21 7.79
CA MET A 278 9.33 -21.42 7.69
C MET A 278 9.95 -21.15 9.08
N ILE A 279 9.09 -20.87 10.08
CA ILE A 279 9.53 -20.68 11.47
C ILE A 279 10.18 -21.96 12.02
N GLU A 280 9.49 -23.11 11.86
CA GLU A 280 9.97 -24.42 12.30
C GLU A 280 11.31 -24.75 11.66
N ALA A 281 11.42 -24.63 10.33
CA ALA A 281 12.66 -24.88 9.60
C ALA A 281 13.83 -23.97 10.07
N ARG A 282 13.57 -22.69 10.42
CA ARG A 282 14.60 -21.79 10.94
C ARG A 282 15.01 -22.18 12.36
N GLN A 283 14.08 -22.67 13.18
CA GLN A 283 14.34 -23.15 14.53
C GLN A 283 15.12 -24.47 14.54
N GLU A 284 14.83 -25.40 13.63
CA GLU A 284 15.56 -26.65 13.45
C GLU A 284 17.01 -26.43 13.04
N LYS A 285 17.29 -25.47 12.16
CA LYS A 285 18.66 -25.09 11.79
C LYS A 285 19.49 -24.63 12.99
N LEU A 286 18.87 -23.97 13.97
CA LEU A 286 19.54 -23.53 15.21
C LEU A 286 19.94 -24.69 16.13
N THR A 287 19.14 -25.76 16.14
CA THR A 287 19.43 -26.93 17.00
C THR A 287 20.47 -27.85 16.41
N ASN A 288 20.63 -27.84 15.07
CA ASN A 288 21.49 -28.78 14.33
C ASN A 288 22.85 -28.18 13.95
N GLU A 289 23.01 -26.87 13.97
CA GLU A 289 24.26 -26.18 13.66
C GLU A 289 24.69 -25.39 14.90
N ASP A 290 26.01 -25.28 15.19
CA ASP A 290 26.57 -24.34 16.18
C ASP A 290 26.34 -22.85 15.79
N ALA A 291 25.13 -22.52 15.34
CA ALA A 291 24.76 -21.21 14.82
C ALA A 291 24.57 -20.22 15.96
N ASN A 292 25.34 -19.14 15.94
CA ASN A 292 25.25 -18.02 16.90
C ASN A 292 23.95 -17.21 16.74
N GLY A 293 22.75 -17.81 16.94
CA GLY A 293 21.46 -17.11 16.98
C GLY A 293 20.58 -17.29 15.73
N TYR A 294 19.42 -16.63 15.73
CA TYR A 294 18.37 -16.75 14.67
C TYR A 294 18.72 -16.10 13.33
N GLY A 295 19.91 -15.48 13.19
CA GLY A 295 20.35 -14.71 12.02
C GLY A 295 20.10 -13.21 12.14
N ASP A 296 20.81 -12.42 11.30
CA ASP A 296 20.79 -10.95 11.34
C ASP A 296 19.71 -10.35 10.42
N ASP A 297 18.95 -11.18 9.69
CA ASP A 297 17.84 -10.74 8.87
C ASP A 297 16.61 -10.35 9.73
N TYR A 298 15.61 -9.70 9.11
CA TYR A 298 14.42 -9.25 9.84
C TYR A 298 13.65 -10.40 10.49
N PHE A 299 13.57 -11.53 9.81
CA PHE A 299 12.89 -12.72 10.32
C PHE A 299 13.59 -13.30 11.56
N GLY A 300 14.93 -13.37 11.53
CA GLY A 300 15.74 -13.76 12.68
C GLY A 300 15.54 -12.82 13.88
N MET A 301 15.49 -11.50 13.64
CA MET A 301 15.21 -10.51 14.69
C MET A 301 13.82 -10.68 15.30
N LEU A 302 12.80 -11.04 14.49
CA LEU A 302 11.45 -11.34 14.97
C LEU A 302 11.45 -12.59 15.86
N LEU A 303 12.09 -13.67 15.43
CA LEU A 303 12.20 -14.92 16.19
C LEU A 303 12.95 -14.69 17.51
N GLN A 304 14.07 -13.98 17.50
CA GLN A 304 14.80 -13.60 18.72
C GLN A 304 13.93 -12.75 19.66
N SER A 305 13.11 -11.85 19.12
CA SER A 305 12.19 -11.03 19.91
C SER A 305 11.06 -11.85 20.52
N GLN A 306 10.58 -12.88 19.84
CA GLN A 306 9.59 -13.83 20.33
C GLN A 306 10.18 -14.73 21.42
N ALA A 307 11.38 -15.29 21.23
CA ALA A 307 12.07 -16.08 22.24
C ALA A 307 12.26 -15.31 23.56
N ASN A 308 12.44 -13.98 23.48
CA ASN A 308 12.51 -13.08 24.63
C ASN A 308 11.11 -12.62 25.12
N SER A 309 10.03 -13.25 24.70
CA SER A 309 8.64 -12.94 25.09
C SER A 309 8.20 -11.48 24.84
N LYS A 310 8.82 -10.77 23.88
CA LYS A 310 8.50 -9.37 23.55
C LYS A 310 7.38 -9.24 22.52
N ILE A 311 7.22 -10.27 21.68
CA ILE A 311 6.16 -10.36 20.66
C ILE A 311 5.58 -11.78 20.66
N SER A 312 4.35 -11.94 20.17
CA SER A 312 3.70 -13.24 20.04
C SER A 312 4.06 -13.91 18.70
N MET A 313 3.82 -15.23 18.60
CA MET A 313 3.93 -15.96 17.34
C MET A 313 3.00 -15.39 16.26
N GLN A 314 1.79 -14.96 16.63
CA GLN A 314 0.86 -14.30 15.72
C GLN A 314 1.43 -12.97 15.19
N ASP A 315 2.18 -12.22 16.00
CA ASP A 315 2.84 -10.99 15.55
C ASP A 315 3.88 -11.28 14.46
N ILE A 316 4.62 -12.41 14.54
CA ILE A 316 5.56 -12.82 13.49
C ILE A 316 4.79 -13.11 12.19
N VAL A 317 3.72 -13.90 12.27
CA VAL A 317 2.89 -14.22 11.08
C VAL A 317 2.34 -12.94 10.44
N ASP A 318 1.85 -12.01 11.25
CA ASP A 318 1.30 -10.74 10.78
C ASP A 318 2.40 -9.84 10.15
N GLU A 319 3.61 -9.83 10.70
CA GLU A 319 4.75 -9.11 10.12
C GLU A 319 5.20 -9.74 8.80
N CYS A 320 5.27 -11.07 8.71
CA CYS A 320 5.59 -11.76 7.46
C CYS A 320 4.62 -11.37 6.35
N LYS A 321 3.30 -11.42 6.60
CA LYS A 321 2.28 -10.97 5.64
C LYS A 321 2.49 -9.50 5.23
N THR A 322 2.72 -8.64 6.22
CA THR A 322 2.95 -7.20 6.00
C THR A 322 4.16 -6.98 5.10
N PHE A 323 5.30 -7.58 5.40
CA PHE A 323 6.55 -7.32 4.67
C PHE A 323 6.61 -8.01 3.31
N TYR A 324 6.04 -9.21 3.18
CA TYR A 324 5.88 -9.84 1.86
C TYR A 324 5.07 -8.95 0.91
N LEU A 325 3.94 -8.40 1.38
CA LEU A 325 3.11 -7.55 0.52
C LEU A 325 3.75 -6.18 0.27
N ALA A 326 4.21 -5.51 1.34
CA ALA A 326 4.72 -4.14 1.24
C ALA A 326 6.05 -4.08 0.47
N GLY A 327 6.94 -5.07 0.66
CA GLY A 327 8.28 -5.08 0.07
C GLY A 327 8.26 -5.31 -1.44
N HIS A 328 7.40 -6.20 -1.96
CA HIS A 328 7.43 -6.51 -3.38
C HIS A 328 6.49 -5.65 -4.22
N GLU A 329 5.22 -5.49 -3.83
CA GLU A 329 4.21 -4.81 -4.66
C GLU A 329 4.57 -3.35 -4.96
N THR A 330 5.14 -2.64 -3.99
CA THR A 330 5.46 -1.22 -4.15
C THR A 330 6.69 -1.01 -5.02
N THR A 331 7.76 -1.79 -4.81
CA THR A 331 9.00 -1.69 -5.60
C THR A 331 8.82 -2.22 -7.01
N SER A 332 8.05 -3.29 -7.19
CA SER A 332 7.66 -3.78 -8.52
C SER A 332 6.90 -2.72 -9.32
N ALA A 333 5.94 -2.03 -8.71
CA ALA A 333 5.22 -0.92 -9.35
C ALA A 333 6.17 0.24 -9.72
N LEU A 334 7.08 0.62 -8.81
CA LEU A 334 8.10 1.64 -9.08
C LEU A 334 8.97 1.26 -10.28
N LEU A 335 9.54 0.06 -10.29
CA LEU A 335 10.40 -0.41 -11.38
C LEU A 335 9.65 -0.46 -12.71
N THR A 336 8.42 -0.96 -12.70
CA THR A 336 7.56 -1.03 -13.90
C THR A 336 7.34 0.35 -14.51
N TRP A 337 6.89 1.33 -13.71
CA TRP A 337 6.64 2.67 -14.22
C TRP A 337 7.93 3.40 -14.60
N THR A 338 9.03 3.21 -13.86
CA THR A 338 10.32 3.79 -14.23
C THR A 338 10.82 3.24 -15.57
N ALA A 339 10.69 1.93 -15.82
CA ALA A 339 11.07 1.35 -17.10
C ALA A 339 10.18 1.84 -18.26
N VAL A 340 8.86 1.96 -18.06
CA VAL A 340 7.95 2.55 -19.04
C VAL A 340 8.35 4.01 -19.36
N LEU A 341 8.62 4.82 -18.33
CA LEU A 341 9.07 6.21 -18.49
C LEU A 341 10.40 6.29 -19.24
N LEU A 342 11.37 5.46 -18.90
CA LEU A 342 12.65 5.42 -19.62
C LEU A 342 12.53 4.91 -21.06
N ALA A 343 11.57 4.03 -21.34
CA ALA A 343 11.27 3.60 -22.70
C ALA A 343 10.60 4.71 -23.55
N MET A 344 9.84 5.60 -22.90
CA MET A 344 9.23 6.78 -23.53
C MET A 344 10.23 7.93 -23.72
N HIS A 345 11.29 7.97 -22.90
CA HIS A 345 12.27 9.06 -22.81
C HIS A 345 13.70 8.53 -22.99
N PRO A 346 14.10 8.16 -24.22
CA PRO A 346 15.40 7.56 -24.50
C PRO A 346 16.58 8.47 -24.11
N GLU A 347 16.42 9.78 -24.11
CA GLU A 347 17.42 10.74 -23.66
C GLU A 347 17.74 10.57 -22.16
N TRP A 348 16.73 10.31 -21.34
CA TRP A 348 16.93 10.04 -19.90
C TRP A 348 17.51 8.65 -19.66
N GLN A 349 17.11 7.68 -20.46
CA GLN A 349 17.68 6.33 -20.42
C GLN A 349 19.18 6.37 -20.70
N GLU A 350 19.61 7.13 -21.72
CA GLU A 350 21.00 7.28 -22.11
C GLU A 350 21.81 8.09 -21.08
N ARG A 351 21.25 9.19 -20.52
CA ARG A 351 21.88 9.94 -19.44
C ARG A 351 22.14 9.05 -18.22
N ALA A 352 21.17 8.24 -17.80
CA ALA A 352 21.32 7.31 -16.70
C ALA A 352 22.34 6.22 -16.99
N ARG A 353 22.38 5.68 -18.22
CA ARG A 353 23.37 4.69 -18.64
C ARG A 353 24.79 5.24 -18.55
N LYS A 354 25.03 6.44 -19.07
CA LYS A 354 26.34 7.11 -19.00
C LYS A 354 26.78 7.29 -17.55
N GLU A 355 25.90 7.74 -16.67
CA GLU A 355 26.19 7.87 -15.24
C GLU A 355 26.58 6.50 -14.62
N VAL A 356 25.79 5.45 -14.90
CA VAL A 356 26.05 4.10 -14.40
C VAL A 356 27.43 3.59 -14.85
N ILE A 357 27.79 3.75 -16.13
CA ILE A 357 29.08 3.32 -16.67
C ILE A 357 30.24 4.10 -16.03
N GLN A 358 30.07 5.40 -15.83
CA GLN A 358 31.11 6.26 -15.23
C GLN A 358 31.31 6.00 -13.74
N VAL A 359 30.24 5.75 -12.99
CA VAL A 359 30.27 5.65 -11.52
C VAL A 359 30.52 4.21 -11.06
N LEU A 360 29.92 3.23 -11.72
CA LEU A 360 30.01 1.83 -11.32
C LEU A 360 31.04 1.09 -12.20
N CYS A 361 32.28 1.08 -11.75
CA CYS A 361 33.40 0.44 -12.48
C CYS A 361 33.32 -1.08 -12.51
N SER A 362 32.59 -1.72 -11.58
CA SER A 362 32.41 -3.17 -11.47
C SER A 362 31.03 -3.64 -11.91
N ASN A 363 30.90 -4.93 -12.24
CA ASN A 363 29.59 -5.52 -12.59
C ASN A 363 28.65 -5.62 -11.39
N THR A 364 29.16 -5.71 -10.17
CA THR A 364 28.36 -5.77 -8.94
C THR A 364 28.34 -4.37 -8.32
N PRO A 365 27.16 -3.74 -8.18
CA PRO A 365 27.04 -2.43 -7.58
C PRO A 365 27.48 -2.44 -6.12
N SER A 366 28.22 -1.40 -5.70
CA SER A 366 28.52 -1.13 -4.29
C SER A 366 27.59 -0.08 -3.72
N ILE A 367 27.35 -0.09 -2.40
CA ILE A 367 26.48 0.87 -1.75
C ILE A 367 26.98 2.31 -1.95
N ASP A 368 28.31 2.49 -1.92
CA ASP A 368 28.94 3.81 -2.09
C ASP A 368 28.81 4.30 -3.54
N GLY A 369 28.99 3.42 -4.53
CA GLY A 369 28.73 3.73 -5.94
C GLY A 369 27.27 4.06 -6.21
N LEU A 370 26.34 3.28 -5.66
CA LEU A 370 24.88 3.55 -5.79
C LEU A 370 24.48 4.87 -5.15
N ALA A 371 25.15 5.31 -4.09
CA ALA A 371 24.90 6.62 -3.46
C ALA A 371 25.27 7.78 -4.39
N GLN A 372 26.24 7.60 -5.30
CA GLN A 372 26.71 8.63 -6.24
C GLN A 372 25.85 8.78 -7.49
N LEU A 373 24.91 7.84 -7.76
CA LEU A 373 24.01 7.88 -8.90
C LEU A 373 22.95 8.98 -8.72
N LYS A 374 23.26 10.20 -9.15
CA LYS A 374 22.41 11.40 -9.02
C LYS A 374 21.28 11.41 -10.06
N ILE A 375 21.61 11.18 -11.34
CA ILE A 375 20.62 11.13 -12.44
C ILE A 375 19.62 10.02 -12.20
N MET A 376 20.09 8.84 -11.81
CA MET A 376 19.22 7.71 -11.44
C MET A 376 18.28 8.09 -10.29
N ASN A 377 18.77 8.81 -9.28
CA ASN A 377 17.95 9.26 -8.17
C ASN A 377 16.88 10.27 -8.61
N MET A 378 17.19 11.18 -9.51
CA MET A 378 16.24 12.12 -10.11
C MET A 378 15.14 11.39 -10.87
N ILE A 379 15.50 10.41 -11.70
CA ILE A 379 14.58 9.55 -12.45
C ILE A 379 13.63 8.79 -11.51
N ILE A 380 14.16 8.15 -10.48
CA ILE A 380 13.36 7.41 -9.48
C ILE A 380 12.37 8.34 -8.77
N ASN A 381 12.81 9.53 -8.36
CA ASN A 381 11.95 10.48 -7.69
C ASN A 381 10.83 11.00 -8.60
N GLU A 382 11.13 11.31 -9.86
CA GLU A 382 10.13 11.77 -10.82
C GLU A 382 9.14 10.64 -11.19
N SER A 383 9.62 9.39 -11.27
CA SER A 383 8.75 8.23 -11.41
C SER A 383 7.80 8.06 -10.23
N LEU A 384 8.29 8.23 -9.01
CA LEU A 384 7.49 8.22 -7.78
C LEU A 384 6.51 9.39 -7.68
N ARG A 385 6.84 10.53 -8.28
CA ARG A 385 5.93 11.66 -8.35
C ARG A 385 4.77 11.39 -9.31
N LEU A 386 5.08 11.02 -10.54
CA LEU A 386 4.05 10.77 -11.57
C LEU A 386 3.23 9.52 -11.31
N TYR A 387 3.88 8.44 -10.84
CA TYR A 387 3.26 7.13 -10.65
C TYR A 387 3.52 6.58 -9.23
N PRO A 388 3.05 7.26 -8.16
CA PRO A 388 3.27 6.76 -6.80
C PRO A 388 2.58 5.41 -6.61
N PRO A 389 3.30 4.36 -6.16
CA PRO A 389 2.71 3.04 -5.91
C PRO A 389 1.51 3.11 -4.95
N ILE A 390 1.63 3.90 -3.88
CA ILE A 390 0.57 4.13 -2.89
C ILE A 390 -0.08 5.49 -3.16
N GLN A 391 -1.39 5.48 -3.38
CA GLN A 391 -2.14 6.66 -3.84
C GLN A 391 -2.84 7.44 -2.73
N HIS A 392 -2.99 6.85 -1.54
CA HIS A 392 -3.65 7.48 -0.42
C HIS A 392 -2.95 7.18 0.89
N GLN A 393 -2.93 8.15 1.78
CA GLN A 393 -2.56 7.95 3.17
C GLN A 393 -3.76 8.30 4.06
N ASN A 394 -4.28 7.29 4.78
CA ASN A 394 -5.48 7.45 5.60
C ASN A 394 -5.12 7.49 7.09
N LYS A 395 -5.81 8.35 7.80
CA LYS A 395 -5.81 8.48 9.25
C LYS A 395 -7.25 8.50 9.76
N VAL A 396 -7.46 8.16 11.02
CA VAL A 396 -8.75 8.32 11.71
C VAL A 396 -8.55 9.12 12.98
N SER A 397 -9.41 10.09 13.21
CA SER A 397 -9.40 10.85 14.47
C SER A 397 -9.90 9.96 15.62
N THR A 398 -9.11 9.83 16.68
CA THR A 398 -9.46 9.03 17.86
C THR A 398 -10.35 9.78 18.84
N LYS A 399 -10.27 11.10 18.80
CA LYS A 399 -11.04 12.05 19.60
C LYS A 399 -11.33 13.32 18.79
N LYS A 400 -12.15 14.22 19.31
CA LYS A 400 -12.30 15.55 18.72
C LYS A 400 -10.95 16.26 18.72
N ALA A 401 -10.46 16.65 17.56
CA ALA A 401 -9.13 17.24 17.36
C ALA A 401 -9.23 18.49 16.48
N ARG A 402 -8.22 19.36 16.53
CA ARG A 402 -8.10 20.53 15.67
C ARG A 402 -7.05 20.29 14.60
N VAL A 403 -7.33 20.72 13.36
CA VAL A 403 -6.40 20.73 12.23
C VAL A 403 -6.54 22.08 11.54
N GLY A 404 -5.52 22.92 11.63
CA GLY A 404 -5.61 24.32 11.21
C GLY A 404 -6.76 25.03 11.90
N LYS A 405 -7.65 25.62 11.10
CA LYS A 405 -8.89 26.27 11.58
C LYS A 405 -10.06 25.31 11.82
N TYR A 406 -9.95 24.05 11.41
CA TYR A 406 -11.03 23.09 11.43
C TYR A 406 -11.04 22.24 12.69
N THR A 407 -12.24 21.96 13.20
CA THR A 407 -12.47 20.98 14.26
C THR A 407 -12.95 19.68 13.66
N ILE A 408 -12.18 18.61 13.88
CA ILE A 408 -12.44 17.28 13.34
C ILE A 408 -13.13 16.44 14.41
N PRO A 409 -14.35 15.90 14.15
CA PRO A 409 -15.02 15.03 15.11
C PRO A 409 -14.30 13.69 15.25
N SER A 410 -14.51 13.02 16.39
CA SER A 410 -14.01 11.66 16.62
C SER A 410 -14.58 10.68 15.59
N GLY A 411 -13.77 9.74 15.12
CA GLY A 411 -14.15 8.73 14.12
C GLY A 411 -14.13 9.20 12.66
N MET A 412 -13.81 10.48 12.41
CA MET A 412 -13.63 11.00 11.05
C MET A 412 -12.39 10.40 10.42
N GLU A 413 -12.53 9.84 9.23
CA GLU A 413 -11.37 9.44 8.42
C GLU A 413 -10.83 10.63 7.63
N LEU A 414 -9.52 10.87 7.72
CA LEU A 414 -8.81 11.89 6.95
C LEU A 414 -8.03 11.17 5.85
N VAL A 415 -8.24 11.59 4.63
CA VAL A 415 -7.62 11.01 3.42
C VAL A 415 -6.72 12.03 2.77
N VAL A 416 -5.43 11.71 2.68
CA VAL A 416 -4.45 12.48 1.92
C VAL A 416 -4.25 11.76 0.58
N PRO A 417 -4.76 12.29 -0.55
CA PRO A 417 -4.62 11.67 -1.87
C PRO A 417 -3.25 12.00 -2.46
N ILE A 418 -2.28 11.12 -2.27
CA ILE A 418 -0.87 11.31 -2.66
C ILE A 418 -0.75 11.62 -4.15
N LEU A 419 -1.42 10.84 -5.01
CA LEU A 419 -1.39 11.05 -6.46
C LEU A 419 -1.85 12.47 -6.82
N THR A 420 -2.97 12.92 -6.26
CA THR A 420 -3.50 14.26 -6.53
C THR A 420 -2.54 15.36 -6.05
N VAL A 421 -1.92 15.19 -4.88
CA VAL A 421 -0.92 16.15 -4.34
C VAL A 421 0.32 16.20 -5.24
N HIS A 422 0.75 15.07 -5.77
CA HIS A 422 1.90 14.98 -6.69
C HIS A 422 1.62 15.57 -8.09
N HIS A 423 0.35 15.73 -8.44
CA HIS A 423 -0.10 16.30 -9.71
C HIS A 423 -0.78 17.67 -9.56
N ASP A 424 -0.56 18.37 -8.44
CA ASP A 424 -1.12 19.69 -8.21
C ASP A 424 -0.25 20.78 -8.88
N PRO A 425 -0.75 21.49 -9.92
CA PRO A 425 0.02 22.53 -10.62
C PRO A 425 0.45 23.66 -9.68
N SER A 426 -0.33 23.95 -8.63
CA SER A 426 0.03 25.01 -7.65
C SER A 426 1.29 24.68 -6.86
N GLN A 427 1.68 23.40 -6.77
CA GLN A 427 2.84 22.92 -6.05
C GLN A 427 4.02 22.61 -6.98
N TRP A 428 3.76 22.20 -8.21
CA TRP A 428 4.74 21.64 -9.14
C TRP A 428 4.96 22.46 -10.42
N GLY A 429 4.12 23.48 -10.67
CA GLY A 429 4.18 24.31 -11.89
C GLY A 429 3.34 23.74 -13.04
N GLU A 430 3.27 24.49 -14.14
CA GLU A 430 2.42 24.17 -15.30
C GLU A 430 2.86 22.89 -16.04
N ASP A 431 4.14 22.51 -15.93
CA ASP A 431 4.71 21.31 -16.49
C ASP A 431 4.54 20.06 -15.61
N VAL A 432 3.61 20.11 -14.65
CA VAL A 432 3.34 19.04 -13.67
C VAL A 432 3.08 17.68 -14.29
N ASN A 433 2.53 17.64 -15.51
CA ASN A 433 2.23 16.40 -16.23
C ASN A 433 3.34 15.99 -17.22
N LEU A 434 4.52 16.61 -17.15
CA LEU A 434 5.69 16.21 -17.96
C LEU A 434 6.65 15.37 -17.10
N PHE A 435 7.31 14.39 -17.72
CA PHE A 435 8.41 13.66 -17.11
C PHE A 435 9.67 14.51 -17.16
N ASN A 436 9.98 15.17 -16.06
CA ASN A 436 11.11 16.09 -15.92
C ASN A 436 11.92 15.77 -14.66
N PRO A 437 12.86 14.80 -14.70
CA PRO A 437 13.71 14.47 -13.56
C PRO A 437 14.56 15.64 -13.07
N ASP A 438 14.88 16.63 -13.91
CA ASP A 438 15.67 17.80 -13.51
C ASP A 438 15.02 18.63 -12.39
N ARG A 439 13.70 18.45 -12.10
CA ARG A 439 13.04 18.98 -10.90
C ARG A 439 13.77 18.62 -9.62
N PHE A 440 14.36 17.43 -9.58
CA PHE A 440 15.06 16.89 -8.42
C PHE A 440 16.56 17.15 -8.41
N ALA A 441 17.09 17.96 -9.35
CA ALA A 441 18.52 18.25 -9.46
C ALA A 441 19.10 18.93 -8.20
N GLN A 442 18.30 19.75 -7.51
CA GLN A 442 18.64 20.40 -6.24
C GLN A 442 18.13 19.63 -5.01
N GLY A 443 17.76 18.35 -5.19
CA GLY A 443 17.25 17.48 -4.14
C GLY A 443 15.75 17.63 -3.90
N VAL A 444 15.19 16.64 -3.19
CA VAL A 444 13.74 16.51 -2.91
C VAL A 444 13.17 17.74 -2.20
N MET A 445 13.95 18.40 -1.34
CA MET A 445 13.50 19.54 -0.54
C MET A 445 13.16 20.78 -1.38
N ASN A 446 13.77 20.90 -2.56
CA ASN A 446 13.66 22.05 -3.44
C ASN A 446 12.87 21.74 -4.74
N ALA A 447 12.35 20.51 -4.87
CA ALA A 447 11.67 20.06 -6.08
C ALA A 447 10.24 20.60 -6.22
N ALA A 448 9.60 20.98 -5.11
CA ALA A 448 8.23 21.51 -5.08
C ALA A 448 8.15 22.69 -4.10
N SER A 449 7.04 23.42 -4.13
CA SER A 449 6.82 24.60 -3.25
C SER A 449 6.83 24.24 -1.77
N THR A 450 6.46 23.02 -1.39
CA THR A 450 6.53 22.53 0.00
C THR A 450 7.01 21.08 0.09
N GLN A 451 7.63 20.72 1.23
CA GLN A 451 8.14 19.36 1.47
C GLN A 451 7.06 18.28 1.47
N VAL A 452 5.83 18.62 1.86
CA VAL A 452 4.71 17.67 1.91
C VAL A 452 4.02 17.53 0.55
N SER A 453 4.48 18.24 -0.47
CA SER A 453 4.03 18.03 -1.85
C SER A 453 4.67 16.80 -2.49
N PHE A 454 5.78 16.28 -1.94
CA PHE A 454 6.40 15.02 -2.35
C PHE A 454 6.45 14.02 -1.20
N ILE A 455 5.47 13.13 -1.16
CA ILE A 455 5.28 12.17 -0.05
C ILE A 455 5.03 10.72 -0.52
N PRO A 456 5.79 10.19 -1.50
CA PRO A 456 5.56 8.83 -2.00
C PRO A 456 5.78 7.77 -0.92
N PHE A 457 6.63 8.06 0.06
CA PHE A 457 6.90 7.22 1.22
C PHE A 457 6.16 7.67 2.49
N GLY A 458 5.21 8.60 2.36
CA GLY A 458 4.53 9.23 3.49
C GLY A 458 5.38 10.30 4.17
N HIS A 459 4.92 10.77 5.33
CA HIS A 459 5.59 11.83 6.08
C HIS A 459 5.43 11.65 7.60
N GLY A 460 6.34 12.24 8.39
CA GLY A 460 6.30 12.23 9.84
C GLY A 460 6.70 10.88 10.48
N PRO A 461 6.23 10.57 11.71
CA PRO A 461 6.67 9.38 12.45
C PRO A 461 6.37 8.05 11.75
N ARG A 462 5.38 8.03 10.85
CA ARG A 462 4.93 6.86 10.09
C ARG A 462 5.52 6.81 8.67
N ILE A 463 6.58 7.55 8.39
CA ILE A 463 7.32 7.44 7.12
C ILE A 463 7.72 5.99 6.86
N CYS A 464 7.75 5.58 5.60
CA CYS A 464 8.11 4.22 5.20
C CYS A 464 9.44 3.79 5.83
N VAL A 465 9.45 2.62 6.48
CA VAL A 465 10.67 2.05 7.05
C VAL A 465 11.63 1.55 5.97
N GLY A 466 11.08 1.10 4.83
CA GLY A 466 11.80 0.58 3.69
C GLY A 466 12.20 1.64 2.64
N LEU A 467 12.12 2.94 2.94
CA LEU A 467 12.46 3.99 1.97
C LEU A 467 13.85 3.79 1.37
N ASN A 468 14.86 3.65 2.21
CA ASN A 468 16.25 3.45 1.77
C ASN A 468 16.42 2.11 1.04
N PHE A 469 15.78 1.06 1.54
CA PHE A 469 15.80 -0.27 0.95
C PHE A 469 15.19 -0.26 -0.46
N ALA A 470 13.97 0.26 -0.64
CA ALA A 470 13.28 0.32 -1.92
C ALA A 470 14.01 1.19 -2.96
N THR A 471 14.57 2.34 -2.52
CA THR A 471 15.37 3.19 -3.41
C THR A 471 16.66 2.49 -3.82
N LEU A 472 17.30 1.76 -2.90
CA LEU A 472 18.52 1.03 -3.16
C LEU A 472 18.25 -0.13 -4.12
N GLU A 473 17.18 -0.90 -3.89
CA GLU A 473 16.73 -1.99 -4.75
C GLU A 473 16.45 -1.50 -6.18
N ALA A 474 15.74 -0.37 -6.32
CA ALA A 474 15.49 0.23 -7.62
C ALA A 474 16.79 0.66 -8.32
N LYS A 475 17.75 1.26 -7.60
CA LYS A 475 19.05 1.63 -8.15
C LYS A 475 19.87 0.41 -8.58
N VAL A 476 19.90 -0.65 -7.79
CA VAL A 476 20.59 -1.91 -8.15
C VAL A 476 19.99 -2.48 -9.44
N ALA A 477 18.67 -2.65 -9.48
CA ALA A 477 17.99 -3.22 -10.64
C ALA A 477 18.23 -2.38 -11.91
N LEU A 478 17.92 -1.08 -11.85
CA LEU A 478 18.05 -0.21 -13.02
C LEU A 478 19.49 -0.03 -13.48
N SER A 479 20.48 0.05 -12.58
CA SER A 479 21.89 0.15 -12.97
C SER A 479 22.38 -1.10 -13.70
N MET A 480 22.01 -2.28 -13.23
CA MET A 480 22.41 -3.54 -13.87
C MET A 480 21.70 -3.76 -15.22
N ILE A 481 20.42 -3.35 -15.31
CA ILE A 481 19.66 -3.39 -16.57
C ILE A 481 20.30 -2.44 -17.60
N LEU A 482 20.42 -1.15 -17.26
CA LEU A 482 20.91 -0.12 -18.19
C LEU A 482 22.33 -0.33 -18.67
N ARG A 483 23.14 -1.07 -17.93
CA ARG A 483 24.49 -1.44 -18.34
C ARG A 483 24.53 -2.48 -19.46
N ARG A 484 23.48 -3.31 -19.60
CA ARG A 484 23.45 -4.47 -20.51
C ARG A 484 22.41 -4.33 -21.62
N TYR A 485 21.39 -3.51 -21.39
CA TYR A 485 20.24 -3.41 -22.29
C TYR A 485 19.83 -1.97 -22.55
N THR A 486 19.33 -1.75 -23.76
CA THR A 486 18.42 -0.65 -24.07
C THR A 486 17.02 -1.19 -24.22
N PHE A 487 16.03 -0.34 -24.07
CA PHE A 487 14.66 -0.76 -24.29
C PHE A 487 13.79 0.38 -24.80
N THR A 488 12.82 0.04 -25.61
CA THR A 488 11.81 0.93 -26.19
C THR A 488 10.42 0.43 -25.86
N LEU A 489 9.42 1.30 -25.96
CA LEU A 489 8.03 0.83 -25.83
C LEU A 489 7.70 -0.10 -27.00
N SER A 490 7.02 -1.20 -26.69
CA SER A 490 6.43 -2.04 -27.73
C SER A 490 5.30 -1.31 -28.44
N PRO A 491 5.09 -1.52 -29.76
CA PRO A 491 3.88 -1.08 -30.46
C PRO A 491 2.59 -1.64 -29.85
N SER A 492 2.65 -2.75 -29.12
CA SER A 492 1.51 -3.37 -28.43
C SER A 492 1.18 -2.71 -27.09
N TYR A 493 2.06 -1.85 -26.56
CA TYR A 493 1.83 -1.19 -25.27
C TYR A 493 0.65 -0.23 -25.30
N GLN A 494 -0.26 -0.41 -24.35
CA GLN A 494 -1.40 0.50 -24.14
C GLN A 494 -1.25 1.22 -22.81
N HIS A 495 -1.10 2.55 -22.85
CA HIS A 495 -0.96 3.34 -21.63
C HIS A 495 -2.28 3.42 -20.87
N ALA A 496 -2.36 2.71 -19.76
CA ALA A 496 -3.58 2.59 -18.97
C ALA A 496 -3.30 2.35 -17.49
N PRO A 497 -2.84 3.38 -16.73
CA PRO A 497 -2.64 3.24 -15.30
C PRO A 497 -3.97 3.05 -14.58
N ILE A 498 -4.00 2.09 -13.63
CA ILE A 498 -5.14 1.84 -12.75
C ILE A 498 -4.70 1.62 -11.31
N HIS A 499 -5.61 1.89 -10.39
CA HIS A 499 -5.44 1.56 -8.98
C HIS A 499 -6.02 0.17 -8.66
N ARG A 500 -5.13 -0.72 -8.21
CA ARG A 500 -5.52 -1.98 -7.53
C ARG A 500 -5.11 -1.91 -6.06
N ILE A 501 -4.13 -2.68 -5.61
CA ILE A 501 -3.46 -2.49 -4.30
C ILE A 501 -2.43 -1.37 -4.42
N THR A 502 -1.67 -1.39 -5.51
CA THR A 502 -0.75 -0.35 -5.97
C THR A 502 -1.20 0.19 -7.32
N MET A 503 -0.49 1.18 -7.85
CA MET A 503 -0.70 1.68 -9.22
C MET A 503 -0.01 0.76 -10.22
N VAL A 504 -0.80 0.13 -11.09
CA VAL A 504 -0.30 -0.83 -12.07
C VAL A 504 -0.83 -0.52 -13.48
N PRO A 505 -0.14 -0.92 -14.55
CA PRO A 505 -0.68 -0.87 -15.90
C PRO A 505 -1.81 -1.89 -16.06
N GLN A 506 -2.94 -1.48 -16.64
CA GLN A 506 -4.13 -2.31 -16.82
C GLN A 506 -3.89 -3.50 -17.75
N HIS A 507 -3.09 -3.28 -18.79
CA HIS A 507 -2.82 -4.24 -19.87
C HIS A 507 -1.37 -4.77 -19.85
N GLY A 508 -0.66 -4.59 -18.72
CA GLY A 508 0.76 -4.91 -18.61
C GLY A 508 1.67 -3.80 -19.18
N ALA A 509 2.97 -4.00 -19.06
CA ALA A 509 3.99 -3.07 -19.51
C ALA A 509 4.88 -3.77 -20.56
N GLN A 510 4.49 -3.68 -21.83
CA GLN A 510 5.21 -4.29 -22.94
C GLN A 510 6.33 -3.37 -23.41
N ILE A 511 7.55 -3.88 -23.41
CA ILE A 511 8.74 -3.22 -23.98
C ILE A 511 9.48 -4.18 -24.92
N ILE A 512 10.30 -3.63 -25.79
CA ILE A 512 11.26 -4.38 -26.60
C ILE A 512 12.63 -4.13 -25.98
N ILE A 513 13.33 -5.20 -25.63
CA ILE A 513 14.64 -5.19 -24.99
C ILE A 513 15.70 -5.46 -26.06
N HIS A 514 16.80 -4.69 -26.06
CA HIS A 514 17.92 -4.85 -26.96
C HIS A 514 19.21 -4.95 -26.16
N SER A 515 19.98 -6.01 -26.40
CA SER A 515 21.32 -6.20 -25.81
C SER A 515 22.29 -5.14 -26.33
N LEU A 516 23.22 -4.68 -25.46
CA LEU A 516 24.27 -3.72 -25.78
C LEU A 516 25.56 -4.42 -26.20
#